data_f07cee52444523cc3f1c40cf01d923eb
#
_entry.id   f07cee52444523cc3f1c40cf01d923eb
#
_cell.length_a   1.000
_cell.length_b   1.000
_cell.length_c   1.000
_cell.angle_alpha   90.00
_cell.angle_beta   90.00
_cell.angle_gamma   90.00
#
_symmetry.space_group_name_H-M   'P 1'
#
loop_
_entity.id
_entity.type
_entity.pdbx_description
1 polymer ?
#
loop_
_entity_poly.entity_id
_entity_poly.type
_entity_poly.pdbx_seq_one_letter_code
_entity_poly.pdbx_strand_id
1 'polypeptide(L)'
;DLPAKGLVGVEHMNFDISKKGSLVNLVNLIKNKYKKIDILINNAGKLINKSFKDLSKDDLYDIYDVNVFGVISLIQCLLPFFKKDSHVVNISSIGGISGSSKFPGLTAYSSSKGALNILTEVLAEEFKESGPKFNSLSLGSVNTPMLNKAFPGYKAQVNPNEMASFIFDFANNSSKVFNGKVIPVSSSNP
;
A
#
# COMPACT_ATOMS: atom_id res chain seq x y z
N ASP A 1 -2.86 -14.94 0.90
CA ASP A 1 -3.74 -15.37 -0.21
C ASP A 1 -5.09 -15.74 0.36
N LEU A 2 -6.02 -14.80 0.35
CA LEU A 2 -7.41 -15.08 0.68
C LEU A 2 -8.14 -15.43 -0.63
N PRO A 3 -8.67 -16.64 -0.79
CA PRO A 3 -9.50 -16.96 -1.93
C PRO A 3 -10.81 -16.16 -1.79
N ALA A 4 -11.03 -15.19 -2.66
CA ALA A 4 -12.33 -14.53 -2.78
C ALA A 4 -13.31 -15.50 -3.50
N LYS A 5 -13.53 -16.67 -2.91
CA LYS A 5 -14.52 -17.62 -3.40
C LYS A 5 -15.91 -17.00 -3.25
N GLY A 6 -16.58 -16.76 -4.35
CA GLY A 6 -17.99 -16.36 -4.39
C GLY A 6 -18.28 -14.88 -4.67
N LEU A 7 -17.28 -14.03 -4.90
CA LEU A 7 -17.51 -12.65 -5.31
C LEU A 7 -17.74 -12.58 -6.83
N VAL A 8 -18.91 -12.14 -7.25
CA VAL A 8 -19.22 -11.90 -8.67
C VAL A 8 -18.41 -10.72 -9.20
N GLY A 9 -17.80 -10.88 -10.38
CA GLY A 9 -17.02 -9.81 -11.03
C GLY A 9 -15.59 -9.64 -10.50
N VAL A 10 -15.11 -10.50 -9.60
CA VAL A 10 -13.74 -10.48 -9.10
C VAL A 10 -12.88 -11.48 -9.87
N GLU A 11 -11.78 -11.00 -10.41
CA GLU A 11 -10.76 -11.82 -11.06
C GLU A 11 -9.53 -11.96 -10.16
N HIS A 12 -9.04 -13.17 -10.02
CA HIS A 12 -7.87 -13.50 -9.23
C HIS A 12 -6.67 -13.74 -10.12
N MET A 13 -5.54 -13.15 -9.74
CA MET A 13 -4.26 -13.39 -10.38
C MET A 13 -3.21 -13.64 -9.29
N ASN A 14 -2.42 -14.70 -9.46
CA ASN A 14 -1.23 -14.88 -8.63
C ASN A 14 -0.21 -13.81 -9.01
N PHE A 15 0.06 -12.90 -8.08
CA PHE A 15 0.85 -11.70 -8.31
C PHE A 15 1.85 -11.47 -7.18
N ASP A 16 3.12 -11.38 -7.55
CA ASP A 16 4.20 -10.96 -6.66
C ASP A 16 4.75 -9.62 -7.16
N ILE A 17 4.55 -8.57 -6.39
CA ILE A 17 4.91 -7.19 -6.75
C ILE A 17 6.41 -7.01 -6.96
N SER A 18 7.25 -7.86 -6.37
CA SER A 18 8.71 -7.85 -6.52
C SER A 18 9.18 -8.55 -7.80
N LYS A 19 8.29 -9.26 -8.51
CA LYS A 19 8.66 -10.07 -9.68
C LYS A 19 8.28 -9.38 -10.99
N LYS A 20 9.29 -9.06 -11.82
CA LYS A 20 9.09 -8.46 -13.14
C LYS A 20 8.11 -9.24 -14.02
N GLY A 21 8.14 -10.58 -13.98
CA GLY A 21 7.21 -11.42 -14.74
C GLY A 21 5.75 -11.24 -14.30
N SER A 22 5.48 -11.03 -13.01
CA SER A 22 4.13 -10.74 -12.50
C SER A 22 3.62 -9.42 -13.06
N LEU A 23 4.47 -8.37 -13.09
CA LEU A 23 4.11 -7.07 -13.67
C LEU A 23 3.75 -7.16 -15.14
N VAL A 24 4.55 -7.90 -15.94
CA VAL A 24 4.28 -8.12 -17.38
C VAL A 24 2.93 -8.80 -17.58
N ASN A 25 2.64 -9.84 -16.82
CA ASN A 25 1.36 -10.56 -16.91
C ASN A 25 0.16 -9.67 -16.56
N LEU A 26 0.28 -8.85 -15.50
CA LEU A 26 -0.76 -7.90 -15.11
C LEU A 26 -1.00 -6.85 -16.21
N VAL A 27 0.07 -6.26 -16.75
CA VAL A 27 -0.03 -5.27 -17.84
C VAL A 27 -0.74 -5.87 -19.06
N ASN A 28 -0.39 -7.10 -19.46
CA ASN A 28 -1.04 -7.79 -20.56
C ASN A 28 -2.54 -8.04 -20.29
N LEU A 29 -2.88 -8.44 -19.08
CA LEU A 29 -4.29 -8.62 -18.68
C LEU A 29 -5.07 -7.31 -18.79
N ILE A 30 -4.53 -6.22 -18.22
CA ILE A 30 -5.19 -4.90 -18.25
C ILE A 30 -5.32 -4.39 -19.68
N LYS A 31 -4.24 -4.46 -20.49
CA LYS A 31 -4.23 -4.02 -21.88
C LYS A 31 -5.26 -4.75 -22.73
N ASN A 32 -5.40 -6.05 -22.55
CA ASN A 32 -6.26 -6.87 -23.41
C ASN A 32 -7.72 -6.84 -22.98
N LYS A 33 -7.99 -6.84 -21.67
CA LYS A 33 -9.33 -7.02 -21.12
C LYS A 33 -9.97 -5.73 -20.64
N TYR A 34 -9.28 -4.93 -19.81
CA TYR A 34 -9.88 -3.79 -19.11
C TYR A 34 -9.60 -2.45 -19.76
N LYS A 35 -8.44 -2.29 -20.37
CA LYS A 35 -7.96 -1.09 -21.11
C LYS A 35 -7.77 0.16 -20.25
N LYS A 36 -8.33 0.23 -19.06
CA LYS A 36 -8.25 1.35 -18.11
C LYS A 36 -8.27 0.86 -16.67
N ILE A 37 -7.77 1.71 -15.78
CA ILE A 37 -7.80 1.53 -14.32
C ILE A 37 -8.44 2.78 -13.73
N ASP A 38 -9.51 2.61 -12.98
CA ASP A 38 -10.16 3.70 -12.27
C ASP A 38 -9.57 3.86 -10.85
N ILE A 39 -9.27 2.74 -10.16
CA ILE A 39 -8.69 2.73 -8.81
C ILE A 39 -7.58 1.69 -8.73
N LEU A 40 -6.45 2.07 -8.12
CA LEU A 40 -5.38 1.16 -7.70
C LEU A 40 -5.18 1.27 -6.19
N ILE A 41 -5.27 0.15 -5.48
CA ILE A 41 -4.96 0.08 -4.05
C ILE A 41 -3.68 -0.74 -3.87
N ASN A 42 -2.58 -0.07 -3.51
CA ASN A 42 -1.30 -0.71 -3.20
C ASN A 42 -1.31 -1.18 -1.75
N ASN A 43 -1.85 -2.38 -1.52
CA ASN A 43 -1.97 -2.99 -0.20
C ASN A 43 -0.87 -4.02 0.11
N ALA A 44 -0.17 -4.53 -0.91
CA ALA A 44 0.93 -5.47 -0.70
C ALA A 44 1.99 -4.86 0.23
N GLY A 45 2.46 -5.64 1.19
CA GLY A 45 3.45 -5.18 2.14
C GLY A 45 4.16 -6.33 2.85
N LYS A 46 5.40 -6.06 3.25
CA LYS A 46 6.24 -6.98 4.02
C LYS A 46 6.69 -6.30 5.30
N LEU A 47 6.64 -7.03 6.41
CA LEU A 47 7.09 -6.59 7.72
C LEU A 47 8.05 -7.61 8.31
N ILE A 48 9.19 -7.15 8.81
CA ILE A 48 10.13 -7.91 9.60
C ILE A 48 10.29 -7.15 10.92
N ASN A 49 10.03 -7.83 12.05
CA ASN A 49 10.30 -7.31 13.38
C ASN A 49 11.65 -7.86 13.83
N LYS A 50 12.68 -7.01 13.84
CA LYS A 50 14.05 -7.39 14.15
C LYS A 50 14.81 -6.20 14.73
N SER A 51 15.64 -6.42 15.75
CA SER A 51 16.41 -5.33 16.34
C SER A 51 17.35 -4.70 15.31
N PHE A 52 17.60 -3.40 15.43
CA PHE A 52 18.44 -2.68 14.47
C PHE A 52 19.83 -3.29 14.31
N LYS A 53 20.43 -3.73 15.40
CA LYS A 53 21.77 -4.34 15.40
C LYS A 53 21.83 -5.69 14.65
N ASP A 54 20.70 -6.40 14.59
CA ASP A 54 20.61 -7.74 13.98
C ASP A 54 20.02 -7.67 12.56
N LEU A 55 19.60 -6.49 12.11
CA LEU A 55 19.00 -6.26 10.80
C LEU A 55 20.07 -6.40 9.71
N SER A 56 19.90 -7.40 8.83
CA SER A 56 20.81 -7.60 7.70
C SER A 56 20.47 -6.70 6.52
N LYS A 57 21.43 -6.57 5.59
CA LYS A 57 21.20 -5.87 4.32
C LYS A 57 20.11 -6.57 3.48
N ASP A 58 20.04 -7.89 3.54
CA ASP A 58 19.03 -8.66 2.83
C ASP A 58 17.63 -8.43 3.42
N ASP A 59 17.49 -8.33 4.74
CA ASP A 59 16.23 -7.95 5.39
C ASP A 59 15.75 -6.57 4.89
N LEU A 60 16.67 -5.61 4.71
CA LEU A 60 16.35 -4.28 4.18
C LEU A 60 15.90 -4.36 2.73
N TYR A 61 16.66 -5.04 1.87
CA TYR A 61 16.28 -5.21 0.48
C TYR A 61 14.92 -5.90 0.33
N ASP A 62 14.69 -6.96 1.07
CA ASP A 62 13.44 -7.70 1.07
C ASP A 62 12.21 -6.84 1.39
N ILE A 63 12.34 -5.94 2.37
CA ILE A 63 11.25 -5.03 2.77
C ILE A 63 11.07 -3.94 1.72
N TYR A 64 12.16 -3.29 1.31
CA TYR A 64 12.08 -2.19 0.35
C TYR A 64 11.66 -2.67 -1.04
N ASP A 65 12.05 -3.87 -1.44
CA ASP A 65 11.65 -4.46 -2.72
C ASP A 65 10.13 -4.61 -2.84
N VAL A 66 9.47 -5.02 -1.76
CA VAL A 66 8.01 -5.12 -1.74
C VAL A 66 7.34 -3.77 -1.48
N ASN A 67 7.78 -3.05 -0.43
CA ASN A 67 7.02 -1.89 0.09
C ASN A 67 7.25 -0.60 -0.70
N VAL A 68 8.35 -0.51 -1.46
CA VAL A 68 8.77 0.70 -2.18
C VAL A 68 9.01 0.42 -3.65
N PHE A 69 10.01 -0.39 -4.00
CA PHE A 69 10.43 -0.59 -5.39
C PHE A 69 9.37 -1.30 -6.22
N GLY A 70 8.70 -2.29 -5.64
CA GLY A 70 7.58 -2.97 -6.28
C GLY A 70 6.41 -2.03 -6.55
N VAL A 71 6.06 -1.16 -5.59
CA VAL A 71 5.01 -0.14 -5.76
C VAL A 71 5.38 0.86 -6.84
N ILE A 72 6.63 1.35 -6.87
CA ILE A 72 7.13 2.23 -7.94
C ILE A 72 6.99 1.55 -9.29
N SER A 73 7.52 0.33 -9.42
CA SER A 73 7.49 -0.44 -10.67
C SER A 73 6.06 -0.71 -11.15
N LEU A 74 5.16 -1.04 -10.23
CA LEU A 74 3.75 -1.28 -10.53
C LEU A 74 3.08 0.00 -11.05
N ILE A 75 3.23 1.13 -10.35
CA ILE A 75 2.66 2.41 -10.78
C ILE A 75 3.22 2.78 -12.16
N GLN A 76 4.55 2.71 -12.38
CA GLN A 76 5.17 3.03 -13.67
C GLN A 76 4.60 2.18 -14.82
N CYS A 77 4.46 0.87 -14.62
CA CYS A 77 3.89 -0.02 -15.63
C CYS A 77 2.41 0.28 -15.93
N LEU A 78 1.68 0.81 -14.95
CA LEU A 78 0.24 1.07 -15.05
C LEU A 78 -0.10 2.51 -15.46
N LEU A 79 0.86 3.44 -15.47
CA LEU A 79 0.64 4.83 -15.87
C LEU A 79 -0.16 4.99 -17.17
N PRO A 80 0.10 4.22 -18.26
CA PRO A 80 -0.64 4.36 -19.52
C PRO A 80 -2.13 4.01 -19.44
N PHE A 81 -2.56 3.35 -18.36
CA PHE A 81 -3.95 2.90 -18.18
C PHE A 81 -4.76 3.76 -17.22
N PHE A 82 -4.12 4.71 -16.53
CA PHE A 82 -4.81 5.67 -15.67
C PHE A 82 -5.39 6.82 -16.48
N LYS A 83 -6.49 7.36 -15.97
CA LYS A 83 -7.09 8.62 -16.39
C LYS A 83 -6.81 9.70 -15.35
N LYS A 84 -7.13 10.96 -15.70
CA LYS A 84 -6.99 12.11 -14.81
C LYS A 84 -7.79 11.97 -13.51
N ASP A 85 -8.92 11.29 -13.56
CA ASP A 85 -9.83 11.03 -12.43
C ASP A 85 -9.57 9.67 -11.74
N SER A 86 -8.60 8.90 -12.20
CA SER A 86 -8.19 7.66 -11.50
C SER A 86 -7.61 7.97 -10.14
N HIS A 87 -7.71 7.02 -9.22
CA HIS A 87 -7.24 7.17 -7.84
C HIS A 87 -6.27 6.06 -7.44
N VAL A 88 -5.07 6.44 -7.04
CA VAL A 88 -4.07 5.53 -6.47
C VAL A 88 -4.02 5.72 -4.96
N VAL A 89 -4.33 4.67 -4.22
CA VAL A 89 -4.31 4.66 -2.76
C VAL A 89 -3.18 3.74 -2.28
N ASN A 90 -2.17 4.33 -1.65
CA ASN A 90 -1.07 3.60 -1.05
C ASN A 90 -1.39 3.28 0.42
N ILE A 91 -1.33 2.00 0.78
CA ILE A 91 -1.52 1.57 2.18
C ILE A 91 -0.18 1.63 2.91
N SER A 92 -0.07 2.65 3.75
CA SER A 92 1.09 2.91 4.58
C SER A 92 0.83 2.52 6.04
N SER A 93 1.57 3.12 6.95
CA SER A 93 1.47 2.88 8.40
C SER A 93 1.72 4.18 9.16
N ILE A 94 1.08 4.33 10.30
CA ILE A 94 1.40 5.42 11.25
C ILE A 94 2.89 5.42 11.62
N GLY A 95 3.54 4.25 11.68
CA GLY A 95 4.99 4.15 11.89
C GLY A 95 5.84 4.85 10.83
N GLY A 96 5.30 5.10 9.63
CA GLY A 96 5.94 5.87 8.55
C GLY A 96 5.72 7.39 8.62
N ILE A 97 4.91 7.89 9.56
CA ILE A 97 4.66 9.32 9.73
C ILE A 97 5.70 9.92 10.68
N SER A 98 6.29 11.06 10.32
CA SER A 98 7.19 11.80 11.20
C SER A 98 6.44 12.28 12.46
N GLY A 99 7.08 12.14 13.63
CA GLY A 99 6.48 12.54 14.90
C GLY A 99 5.48 11.55 15.51
N SER A 100 5.08 10.50 14.81
CA SER A 100 4.22 9.45 15.38
C SER A 100 4.98 8.50 16.31
N SER A 101 4.24 7.71 17.09
CA SER A 101 4.82 6.65 17.93
C SER A 101 5.63 5.65 17.10
N LYS A 102 6.84 5.31 17.60
CA LYS A 102 7.73 4.35 16.96
C LYS A 102 7.89 3.11 17.81
N PHE A 103 8.03 1.96 17.15
CA PHE A 103 8.18 0.67 17.81
C PHE A 103 9.57 0.09 17.54
N PRO A 104 10.31 -0.30 18.59
CA PRO A 104 11.57 -1.03 18.41
C PRO A 104 11.37 -2.27 17.53
N GLY A 105 12.35 -2.59 16.70
CA GLY A 105 12.29 -3.73 15.77
C GLY A 105 11.65 -3.41 14.41
N LEU A 106 11.01 -2.27 14.25
CA LEU A 106 10.35 -1.88 12.99
C LEU A 106 11.15 -0.90 12.13
N THR A 107 12.46 -0.81 12.30
CA THR A 107 13.29 0.18 11.57
C THR A 107 13.11 0.10 10.06
N ALA A 108 13.29 -1.07 9.46
CA ALA A 108 13.15 -1.24 8.00
C ALA A 108 11.71 -1.04 7.53
N TYR A 109 10.74 -1.54 8.30
CA TYR A 109 9.33 -1.39 7.96
C TYR A 109 8.89 0.07 8.01
N SER A 110 9.12 0.75 9.13
CA SER A 110 8.69 2.15 9.31
C SER A 110 9.37 3.09 8.32
N SER A 111 10.67 2.90 8.04
CA SER A 111 11.38 3.70 7.03
C SER A 111 10.85 3.46 5.62
N SER A 112 10.53 2.21 5.26
CA SER A 112 9.90 1.92 3.95
C SER A 112 8.52 2.54 3.79
N LYS A 113 7.71 2.57 4.86
CA LYS A 113 6.40 3.23 4.86
C LYS A 113 6.50 4.76 4.85
N GLY A 114 7.54 5.32 5.45
CA GLY A 114 7.88 6.75 5.30
C GLY A 114 8.27 7.09 3.86
N ALA A 115 9.09 6.26 3.22
CA ALA A 115 9.43 6.42 1.80
C ALA A 115 8.18 6.36 0.91
N LEU A 116 7.24 5.46 1.18
CA LEU A 116 5.97 5.35 0.44
C LEU A 116 5.10 6.61 0.62
N ASN A 117 5.09 7.22 1.81
CA ASN A 117 4.38 8.47 2.06
C ASN A 117 4.93 9.61 1.21
N ILE A 118 6.25 9.82 1.22
CA ILE A 118 6.90 10.85 0.40
C ILE A 118 6.71 10.58 -1.09
N LEU A 119 6.84 9.33 -1.53
CA LEU A 119 6.55 8.94 -2.92
C LEU A 119 5.12 9.37 -3.34
N THR A 120 4.14 9.19 -2.47
CA THR A 120 2.75 9.59 -2.73
C THR A 120 2.62 11.10 -2.97
N GLU A 121 3.25 11.91 -2.12
CA GLU A 121 3.23 13.37 -2.22
C GLU A 121 3.89 13.87 -3.51
N VAL A 122 5.06 13.29 -3.86
CA VAL A 122 5.81 13.66 -5.07
C VAL A 122 5.03 13.29 -6.33
N LEU A 123 4.48 12.07 -6.40
CA LEU A 123 3.70 11.64 -7.57
C LEU A 123 2.41 12.46 -7.73
N ALA A 124 1.77 12.86 -6.63
CA ALA A 124 0.59 13.72 -6.69
C ALA A 124 0.90 15.10 -7.30
N GLU A 125 2.07 15.66 -7.03
CA GLU A 125 2.51 16.93 -7.61
C GLU A 125 2.95 16.75 -9.06
N GLU A 126 3.72 15.70 -9.36
CA GLU A 126 4.22 15.41 -10.71
C GLU A 126 3.09 15.19 -11.71
N PHE A 127 2.02 14.50 -11.29
CA PHE A 127 0.89 14.15 -12.15
C PHE A 127 -0.37 15.00 -11.95
N LYS A 128 -0.31 16.12 -11.24
CA LYS A 128 -1.49 16.90 -10.84
C LYS A 128 -2.37 17.37 -12.03
N GLU A 129 -1.76 17.65 -13.17
CA GLU A 129 -2.46 18.19 -14.34
C GLU A 129 -3.02 17.09 -15.25
N SER A 130 -2.36 15.95 -15.36
CA SER A 130 -2.63 14.95 -16.39
C SER A 130 -2.86 13.53 -15.88
N GLY A 131 -2.42 13.24 -14.69
CA GLY A 131 -2.39 11.88 -14.16
C GLY A 131 -3.45 11.58 -13.10
N PRO A 132 -3.38 10.39 -12.51
CA PRO A 132 -4.27 10.00 -11.42
C PRO A 132 -4.02 10.82 -10.15
N LYS A 133 -4.97 10.79 -9.23
CA LYS A 133 -4.80 11.30 -7.87
C LYS A 133 -4.07 10.26 -7.03
N PHE A 134 -3.16 10.72 -6.15
CA PHE A 134 -2.39 9.86 -5.26
C PHE A 134 -2.66 10.24 -3.81
N ASN A 135 -3.03 9.28 -2.99
CA ASN A 135 -3.14 9.48 -1.54
C ASN A 135 -2.57 8.28 -0.78
N SER A 136 -2.13 8.50 0.44
CA SER A 136 -1.64 7.46 1.34
C SER A 136 -2.51 7.37 2.58
N LEU A 137 -2.97 6.17 2.91
CA LEU A 137 -3.61 5.86 4.17
C LEU A 137 -2.58 5.23 5.11
N SER A 138 -2.16 5.97 6.12
CA SER A 138 -1.21 5.53 7.13
C SER A 138 -1.96 4.85 8.27
N LEU A 139 -2.14 3.53 8.16
CA LEU A 139 -2.98 2.77 9.08
C LEU A 139 -2.29 2.58 10.44
N GLY A 140 -3.09 2.65 11.49
CA GLY A 140 -2.77 2.10 12.80
C GLY A 140 -2.80 0.57 12.80
N SER A 141 -2.84 -0.03 13.99
CA SER A 141 -2.87 -1.48 14.10
C SER A 141 -4.23 -2.05 13.67
N VAL A 142 -4.17 -3.06 12.80
CA VAL A 142 -5.33 -3.85 12.33
C VAL A 142 -5.05 -5.32 12.66
N ASN A 143 -6.03 -6.03 13.17
CA ASN A 143 -5.86 -7.42 13.63
C ASN A 143 -5.67 -8.41 12.46
N THR A 144 -4.50 -8.38 11.86
CA THR A 144 -4.10 -9.17 10.68
C THR A 144 -3.10 -10.27 11.04
N PRO A 145 -2.98 -11.34 10.23
CA PRO A 145 -1.92 -12.32 10.40
C PRO A 145 -0.50 -11.71 10.40
N MET A 146 -0.27 -10.65 9.63
CA MET A 146 1.01 -9.94 9.61
C MET A 146 1.31 -9.31 10.97
N LEU A 147 0.34 -8.63 11.58
CA LEU A 147 0.48 -8.02 12.91
C LEU A 147 0.73 -9.08 13.97
N ASN A 148 -0.07 -10.14 13.96
CA ASN A 148 0.03 -11.22 14.97
C ASN A 148 1.37 -11.96 14.89
N LYS A 149 1.94 -12.11 13.69
CA LYS A 149 3.28 -12.66 13.49
C LYS A 149 4.37 -11.72 14.00
N ALA A 150 4.23 -10.43 13.79
CA ALA A 150 5.22 -9.43 14.21
C ALA A 150 5.17 -9.16 15.73
N PHE A 151 3.99 -9.25 16.33
CA PHE A 151 3.75 -8.98 17.75
C PHE A 151 2.86 -10.08 18.36
N PRO A 152 3.42 -11.26 18.68
CA PRO A 152 2.67 -12.36 19.27
C PRO A 152 1.96 -11.93 20.56
N GLY A 153 0.66 -12.22 20.65
CA GLY A 153 -0.17 -11.88 21.82
C GLY A 153 -0.79 -10.48 21.79
N TYR A 154 -0.37 -9.58 20.89
CA TYR A 154 -1.03 -8.28 20.72
C TYR A 154 -2.31 -8.44 19.87
N LYS A 155 -3.41 -7.86 20.35
CA LYS A 155 -4.69 -7.82 19.63
C LYS A 155 -5.07 -6.39 19.32
N ALA A 156 -5.13 -6.04 18.05
CA ALA A 156 -5.66 -4.75 17.62
C ALA A 156 -7.19 -4.71 17.77
N GLN A 157 -7.73 -3.52 18.02
CA GLN A 157 -9.18 -3.31 18.15
C GLN A 157 -9.90 -3.37 16.80
N VAL A 158 -9.27 -2.82 15.76
CA VAL A 158 -9.85 -2.76 14.43
C VAL A 158 -9.66 -4.10 13.72
N ASN A 159 -10.74 -4.64 13.19
CA ASN A 159 -10.68 -5.87 12.39
C ASN A 159 -10.43 -5.58 10.90
N PRO A 160 -9.94 -6.56 10.12
CA PRO A 160 -9.63 -6.37 8.70
C PRO A 160 -10.81 -5.94 7.84
N ASN A 161 -12.03 -6.40 8.14
CA ASN A 161 -13.22 -6.09 7.33
C ASN A 161 -13.66 -4.63 7.54
N GLU A 162 -13.61 -4.13 8.76
CA GLU A 162 -13.90 -2.72 9.06
C GLU A 162 -12.92 -1.80 8.34
N MET A 163 -11.62 -2.14 8.41
CA MET A 163 -10.59 -1.36 7.71
C MET A 163 -10.75 -1.45 6.19
N ALA A 164 -11.09 -2.62 5.65
CA ALA A 164 -11.32 -2.80 4.23
C ALA A 164 -12.51 -1.98 3.73
N SER A 165 -13.61 -1.92 4.48
CA SER A 165 -14.77 -1.05 4.16
C SER A 165 -14.35 0.42 4.11
N PHE A 166 -13.60 0.88 5.11
CA PHE A 166 -13.09 2.26 5.13
C PHE A 166 -12.19 2.56 3.92
N ILE A 167 -11.25 1.67 3.60
CA ILE A 167 -10.36 1.83 2.45
C ILE A 167 -11.16 1.87 1.14
N PHE A 168 -12.16 1.00 1.00
CA PHE A 168 -13.05 0.97 -0.16
C PHE A 168 -13.80 2.30 -0.34
N ASP A 169 -14.43 2.80 0.72
CA ASP A 169 -15.17 4.07 0.69
C ASP A 169 -14.25 5.25 0.39
N PHE A 170 -13.06 5.28 1.00
CA PHE A 170 -12.06 6.30 0.72
C PHE A 170 -11.61 6.25 -0.74
N ALA A 171 -11.27 5.07 -1.26
CA ALA A 171 -10.80 4.92 -2.63
C ALA A 171 -11.83 5.39 -3.67
N ASN A 172 -13.11 5.15 -3.43
CA ASN A 172 -14.20 5.52 -4.34
C ASN A 172 -14.61 7.00 -4.27
N ASN A 173 -14.54 7.63 -3.10
CA ASN A 173 -15.23 8.90 -2.87
C ASN A 173 -14.30 10.09 -2.62
N SER A 174 -13.03 9.87 -2.26
CA SER A 174 -12.19 10.95 -1.72
C SER A 174 -11.30 11.67 -2.73
N SER A 175 -11.08 11.11 -3.92
CA SER A 175 -10.18 11.69 -4.94
C SER A 175 -10.57 13.07 -5.44
N LYS A 176 -11.84 13.47 -5.28
CA LYS A 176 -12.32 14.82 -5.61
C LYS A 176 -11.82 15.89 -4.62
N VAL A 177 -11.50 15.48 -3.39
CA VAL A 177 -11.14 16.39 -2.29
C VAL A 177 -9.66 16.26 -1.94
N PHE A 178 -9.09 15.05 -2.06
CA PHE A 178 -7.72 14.75 -1.66
C PHE A 178 -6.83 14.43 -2.85
N ASN A 179 -5.66 15.03 -2.86
CA ASN A 179 -4.53 14.66 -3.72
C ASN A 179 -3.23 14.98 -2.99
N GLY A 180 -2.28 14.06 -2.96
CA GLY A 180 -1.00 14.20 -2.27
C GLY A 180 -1.12 14.17 -0.75
N LYS A 181 -2.17 13.51 -0.19
CA LYS A 181 -2.38 13.50 1.25
C LYS A 181 -1.91 12.21 1.89
N VAL A 182 -1.17 12.36 2.99
CA VAL A 182 -0.82 11.28 3.92
C VAL A 182 -1.78 11.38 5.10
N ILE A 183 -2.70 10.42 5.19
CA ILE A 183 -3.81 10.48 6.14
C ILE A 183 -3.62 9.42 7.23
N PRO A 184 -3.41 9.81 8.50
CA PRO A 184 -3.40 8.90 9.61
C PRO A 184 -4.79 8.27 9.81
N VAL A 185 -4.84 6.94 9.87
CA VAL A 185 -6.08 6.19 10.09
C VAL A 185 -5.90 5.32 11.33
N SER A 186 -6.20 5.88 12.48
CA SER A 186 -6.03 5.21 13.77
C SER A 186 -7.08 5.71 14.76
N SER A 187 -7.55 4.83 15.63
CA SER A 187 -8.43 5.18 16.77
C SER A 187 -7.67 5.71 17.97
N SER A 188 -6.35 5.63 17.98
CA SER A 188 -5.47 6.20 19.00
C SER A 188 -4.63 7.34 18.41
N ASN A 189 -4.21 8.29 19.24
CA ASN A 189 -3.25 9.30 18.80
C ASN A 189 -1.95 8.59 18.36
N PRO A 190 -1.44 8.91 17.17
CA PRO A 190 -0.20 8.33 16.66
C PRO A 190 1.02 8.79 17.46
#